data_b21da713ead8c4c375ec934b399246ea
#
_entry.id   b21da713ead8c4c375ec934b399246ea
#
_cell.length_a   1.000
_cell.length_b   1.000
_cell.length_c   1.000
_cell.angle_alpha   90.00
_cell.angle_beta   90.00
_cell.angle_gamma   90.00
#
_symmetry.space_group_name_H-M   'P 1'
#
loop_
_entity.id
_entity.type
_entity.pdbx_description
1 polymer ?
#
loop_
_entity_poly.entity_id
_entity_poly.type
_entity_poly.pdbx_seq_one_letter_code
_entity_poly.pdbx_strand_id
1 'polypeptide(L)'
;QRSVAQKPLDDERFNRYLPWIRTLPLFLETATLRSVHAAWHYSSIQVLKESQANDDSFVQRTLDKETAEGKAVQTILSGIKVRLPLNPILRDRFDVPREKGRVKWWKNLEGKSFAECLYSPMYPNVWDQAPSHQEIAQVEPYLEKDKLVCIGHYSLPPEIEKVMDPIVCVDGCVTKDKVLWAYRHNGESRPSSKNLITCG
;
A
#
# COMPACT_ATOMS: atom_id res chain seq x y z
N GLN A 1 14.80 3.29 -12.27
CA GLN A 1 14.10 2.01 -11.99
C GLN A 1 13.94 1.13 -13.24
N ARG A 2 13.75 1.70 -14.44
CA ARG A 2 13.71 0.90 -15.70
C ARG A 2 15.01 0.14 -15.99
N SER A 3 16.17 0.69 -15.64
CA SER A 3 17.46 0.05 -15.92
C SER A 3 17.74 -1.20 -15.05
N VAL A 4 17.12 -1.31 -13.88
CA VAL A 4 17.26 -2.49 -13.01
C VAL A 4 16.33 -3.61 -13.48
N ALA A 5 15.16 -3.27 -14.01
CA ALA A 5 14.21 -4.24 -14.57
C ALA A 5 14.63 -4.82 -15.92
N GLN A 6 15.65 -4.23 -16.58
CA GLN A 6 16.16 -4.69 -17.87
C GLN A 6 17.35 -5.69 -17.77
N LYS A 7 17.81 -5.99 -16.54
CA LYS A 7 18.67 -7.19 -16.40
C LYS A 7 17.80 -8.41 -16.70
N PRO A 8 18.21 -9.29 -17.62
CA PRO A 8 17.49 -10.53 -17.83
C PRO A 8 17.31 -11.18 -16.46
N LEU A 9 16.08 -11.39 -16.04
CA LEU A 9 15.81 -12.32 -14.96
C LEU A 9 16.42 -13.64 -15.45
N ASP A 10 17.23 -14.25 -14.61
CA ASP A 10 17.67 -15.62 -14.82
C ASP A 10 16.41 -16.46 -15.04
N ASP A 11 16.14 -16.80 -16.29
CA ASP A 11 14.90 -17.45 -16.72
C ASP A 11 14.64 -18.74 -15.92
N GLU A 12 15.71 -19.43 -15.52
CA GLU A 12 15.60 -20.64 -14.72
C GLU A 12 15.09 -20.35 -13.31
N ARG A 13 15.63 -19.31 -12.65
CA ARG A 13 15.14 -18.87 -11.33
C ARG A 13 13.73 -18.33 -11.39
N PHE A 14 13.42 -17.52 -12.39
CA PHE A 14 12.09 -16.97 -12.55
C PHE A 14 11.07 -18.08 -12.75
N ASN A 15 11.33 -19.01 -13.67
CA ASN A 15 10.45 -20.14 -13.96
C ASN A 15 10.26 -21.08 -12.76
N ARG A 16 11.26 -21.18 -11.89
CA ARG A 16 11.16 -21.95 -10.64
C ARG A 16 10.20 -21.35 -9.63
N TYR A 17 10.18 -20.01 -9.50
CA TYR A 17 9.37 -19.33 -8.47
C TYR A 17 8.02 -18.85 -8.99
N LEU A 18 7.87 -18.63 -10.28
CA LEU A 18 6.63 -18.12 -10.86
C LEU A 18 5.38 -18.95 -10.51
N PRO A 19 5.40 -20.30 -10.59
CA PRO A 19 4.25 -21.11 -10.20
C PRO A 19 3.84 -20.87 -8.73
N TRP A 20 4.82 -20.77 -7.83
CA TRP A 20 4.55 -20.46 -6.42
C TRP A 20 3.99 -19.04 -6.26
N ILE A 21 4.59 -18.02 -6.90
CA ILE A 21 4.09 -16.63 -6.82
C ILE A 21 2.63 -16.56 -7.28
N ARG A 22 2.26 -17.30 -8.30
CA ARG A 22 0.89 -17.35 -8.82
C ARG A 22 -0.12 -17.99 -7.86
N THR A 23 0.34 -18.74 -6.86
CA THR A 23 -0.54 -19.30 -5.82
C THR A 23 -0.77 -18.34 -4.65
N LEU A 24 0.00 -17.24 -4.57
CA LEU A 24 -0.14 -16.29 -3.49
C LEU A 24 -1.43 -15.48 -3.64
N PRO A 25 -2.19 -15.31 -2.55
CA PRO A 25 -3.40 -14.50 -2.58
C PRO A 25 -3.05 -13.02 -2.74
N LEU A 26 -3.91 -12.27 -3.42
CA LEU A 26 -3.78 -10.82 -3.56
C LEU A 26 -4.00 -10.08 -2.22
N PHE A 27 -4.75 -10.67 -1.34
CA PHE A 27 -5.00 -10.23 0.04
C PHE A 27 -5.37 -11.43 0.90
N LEU A 28 -5.24 -11.28 2.21
CA LEU A 28 -5.61 -12.30 3.20
C LEU A 28 -6.60 -11.71 4.19
N GLU A 29 -7.64 -12.46 4.53
CA GLU A 29 -8.55 -12.14 5.61
C GLU A 29 -8.79 -13.37 6.48
N THR A 30 -8.57 -13.22 7.78
CA THR A 30 -8.89 -14.19 8.81
C THR A 30 -9.97 -13.66 9.76
N ALA A 31 -10.28 -14.37 10.83
CA ALA A 31 -11.23 -13.89 11.84
C ALA A 31 -10.77 -12.56 12.48
N THR A 32 -9.47 -12.38 12.71
CA THR A 32 -8.90 -11.27 13.49
C THR A 32 -7.92 -10.38 12.72
N LEU A 33 -7.41 -10.83 11.59
CA LEU A 33 -6.34 -10.17 10.84
C LEU A 33 -6.69 -10.03 9.36
N ARG A 34 -6.30 -8.91 8.79
CA ARG A 34 -6.22 -8.68 7.34
C ARG A 34 -4.78 -8.42 6.93
N SER A 35 -4.43 -8.79 5.70
CA SER A 35 -3.15 -8.45 5.12
C SER A 35 -3.34 -8.11 3.64
N VAL A 36 -2.68 -7.04 3.20
CA VAL A 36 -2.71 -6.58 1.81
C VAL A 36 -1.41 -5.83 1.51
N HIS A 37 -1.03 -5.77 0.23
CA HIS A 37 0.25 -5.14 -0.11
C HIS A 37 0.29 -3.64 0.24
N ALA A 38 -0.77 -2.84 -0.07
CA ALA A 38 -0.75 -1.41 0.17
C ALA A 38 -2.02 -0.83 0.81
N ALA A 39 -3.21 -1.16 0.32
CA ALA A 39 -4.45 -0.58 0.85
C ALA A 39 -5.58 -1.61 0.90
N TRP A 40 -6.24 -1.70 2.04
CA TRP A 40 -7.49 -2.44 2.16
C TRP A 40 -8.65 -1.54 1.72
N HIS A 41 -9.05 -1.70 0.47
CA HIS A 41 -10.14 -0.93 -0.14
C HIS A 41 -11.31 -1.87 -0.40
N TYR A 42 -12.43 -1.67 0.29
CA TYR A 42 -13.52 -2.64 0.32
C TYR A 42 -14.09 -2.94 -1.06
N SER A 43 -14.38 -1.90 -1.85
CA SER A 43 -14.89 -2.07 -3.21
C SER A 43 -13.91 -2.83 -4.11
N SER A 44 -12.60 -2.54 -4.00
CA SER A 44 -11.58 -3.28 -4.75
C SER A 44 -11.46 -4.73 -4.28
N ILE A 45 -11.49 -4.97 -2.98
CA ILE A 45 -11.49 -6.33 -2.41
C ILE A 45 -12.71 -7.12 -2.90
N GLN A 46 -13.89 -6.48 -2.95
CA GLN A 46 -15.09 -7.15 -3.45
C GLN A 46 -14.97 -7.57 -4.91
N VAL A 47 -14.44 -6.71 -5.79
CA VAL A 47 -14.16 -7.05 -7.19
C VAL A 47 -13.20 -8.23 -7.32
N LEU A 48 -12.23 -8.34 -6.39
CA LEU A 48 -11.16 -9.35 -6.47
C LEU A 48 -11.45 -10.64 -5.70
N LYS A 49 -12.51 -10.71 -4.91
CA LYS A 49 -12.83 -11.90 -4.08
C LYS A 49 -12.95 -13.19 -4.88
N GLU A 50 -13.51 -13.11 -6.07
CA GLU A 50 -13.73 -14.24 -6.96
C GLU A 50 -12.58 -14.45 -7.96
N SER A 51 -11.56 -13.59 -7.89
CA SER A 51 -10.45 -13.60 -8.83
C SER A 51 -9.28 -14.42 -8.30
N GLN A 52 -8.65 -15.17 -9.20
CA GLN A 52 -7.49 -15.98 -8.88
C GLN A 52 -6.28 -15.53 -9.70
N ALA A 53 -5.16 -15.27 -9.07
CA ALA A 53 -3.94 -14.82 -9.74
C ALA A 53 -3.29 -15.89 -10.65
N ASN A 54 -3.73 -17.13 -10.56
CA ASN A 54 -3.33 -18.23 -11.46
C ASN A 54 -4.19 -18.32 -12.74
N ASP A 55 -5.27 -17.55 -12.84
CA ASP A 55 -6.07 -17.42 -14.06
C ASP A 55 -5.42 -16.43 -15.02
N ASP A 56 -4.96 -16.92 -16.19
CA ASP A 56 -4.32 -16.08 -17.20
C ASP A 56 -5.27 -15.01 -17.75
N SER A 57 -6.55 -15.29 -17.87
CA SER A 57 -7.55 -14.33 -18.32
C SER A 57 -7.72 -13.18 -17.32
N PHE A 58 -7.69 -13.50 -16.02
CA PHE A 58 -7.68 -12.49 -14.97
C PHE A 58 -6.42 -11.63 -15.06
N VAL A 59 -5.23 -12.25 -15.18
CA VAL A 59 -3.97 -11.51 -15.32
C VAL A 59 -4.03 -10.56 -16.51
N GLN A 60 -4.53 -11.00 -17.67
CA GLN A 60 -4.68 -10.12 -18.83
C GLN A 60 -5.60 -8.93 -18.56
N ARG A 61 -6.74 -9.13 -17.90
CA ARG A 61 -7.65 -8.03 -17.55
C ARG A 61 -7.01 -7.03 -16.58
N THR A 62 -6.13 -7.48 -15.68
CA THR A 62 -5.43 -6.59 -14.73
C THR A 62 -4.35 -5.73 -15.37
N LEU A 63 -3.85 -6.08 -16.55
CA LEU A 63 -2.90 -5.26 -17.31
C LEU A 63 -3.55 -3.99 -17.87
N ASP A 64 -4.84 -4.05 -18.17
CA ASP A 64 -5.62 -2.87 -18.55
C ASP A 64 -6.13 -2.16 -17.27
N LYS A 65 -5.58 -0.98 -17.02
CA LYS A 65 -5.92 -0.15 -15.85
C LYS A 65 -7.31 0.48 -15.91
N GLU A 66 -8.00 0.35 -17.02
CA GLU A 66 -9.37 0.86 -17.15
C GLU A 66 -10.41 -0.19 -16.78
N THR A 67 -10.06 -1.48 -16.76
CA THR A 67 -10.95 -2.53 -16.27
C THR A 67 -11.20 -2.43 -14.76
N ALA A 68 -12.28 -3.03 -14.28
CA ALA A 68 -12.59 -3.09 -12.85
C ALA A 68 -11.48 -3.81 -12.06
N GLU A 69 -11.02 -4.96 -12.60
CA GLU A 69 -9.95 -5.74 -11.99
C GLU A 69 -8.61 -4.99 -12.01
N GLY A 70 -8.27 -4.32 -13.12
CA GLY A 70 -7.05 -3.53 -13.22
C GLY A 70 -7.01 -2.38 -12.22
N LYS A 71 -8.12 -1.63 -12.09
CA LYS A 71 -8.27 -0.57 -11.07
C LYS A 71 -8.17 -1.14 -9.66
N ALA A 72 -8.86 -2.26 -9.39
CA ALA A 72 -8.86 -2.89 -8.08
C ALA A 72 -7.46 -3.38 -7.69
N VAL A 73 -6.77 -4.11 -8.56
CA VAL A 73 -5.39 -4.57 -8.33
C VAL A 73 -4.45 -3.39 -8.12
N GLN A 74 -4.55 -2.35 -8.96
CA GLN A 74 -3.73 -1.15 -8.78
C GLN A 74 -3.94 -0.50 -7.41
N THR A 75 -5.19 -0.42 -6.94
CA THR A 75 -5.52 0.18 -5.64
C THR A 75 -4.91 -0.61 -4.49
N ILE A 76 -5.12 -1.92 -4.44
CA ILE A 76 -4.62 -2.75 -3.33
C ILE A 76 -3.09 -2.92 -3.33
N LEU A 77 -2.45 -2.84 -4.50
CA LEU A 77 -0.99 -2.99 -4.63
C LEU A 77 -0.21 -1.67 -4.59
N SER A 78 -0.83 -0.52 -4.89
CA SER A 78 -0.09 0.76 -4.90
C SER A 78 -0.65 1.83 -3.98
N GLY A 79 -1.72 1.52 -3.24
CA GLY A 79 -2.38 2.44 -2.32
C GLY A 79 -3.26 3.48 -3.01
N ILE A 80 -4.09 4.13 -2.23
CA ILE A 80 -4.99 5.18 -2.69
C ILE A 80 -4.20 6.49 -2.80
N LYS A 81 -4.38 7.20 -3.90
CA LYS A 81 -3.62 8.41 -4.23
C LYS A 81 -4.54 9.54 -4.65
N VAL A 82 -4.17 10.75 -4.26
CA VAL A 82 -4.78 12.00 -4.70
C VAL A 82 -3.78 12.78 -5.56
N ARG A 83 -4.27 13.65 -6.44
CA ARG A 83 -3.42 14.57 -7.20
C ARG A 83 -2.81 15.59 -6.26
N LEU A 84 -1.55 15.91 -6.50
CA LEU A 84 -0.82 16.92 -5.75
C LEU A 84 -0.86 18.25 -6.50
N PRO A 85 -0.82 19.38 -5.79
CA PRO A 85 -0.59 20.66 -6.43
C PRO A 85 0.69 20.64 -7.26
N LEU A 86 0.64 21.30 -8.42
CA LEU A 86 1.79 21.37 -9.33
C LEU A 86 2.77 22.50 -8.95
N ASN A 87 2.38 23.37 -8.04
CA ASN A 87 3.21 24.47 -7.59
C ASN A 87 3.15 24.62 -6.06
N PRO A 88 4.25 24.34 -5.34
CA PRO A 88 5.52 23.78 -5.84
C PRO A 88 5.39 22.31 -6.23
N ILE A 89 6.19 21.85 -7.19
CA ILE A 89 6.28 20.41 -7.52
C ILE A 89 6.94 19.70 -6.36
N LEU A 90 6.25 18.70 -5.81
CA LEU A 90 6.80 17.87 -4.75
C LEU A 90 7.72 16.78 -5.26
N ARG A 91 8.74 16.50 -4.46
CA ARG A 91 9.69 15.44 -4.72
C ARG A 91 9.70 14.45 -3.57
N ASP A 92 9.82 13.17 -3.90
CA ASP A 92 9.96 12.14 -2.87
C ASP A 92 11.39 12.07 -2.30
N ARG A 93 11.63 11.17 -1.35
CA ARG A 93 12.94 10.99 -0.70
C ARG A 93 14.06 10.55 -1.65
N PHE A 94 13.75 10.29 -2.89
CA PHE A 94 14.69 9.97 -3.97
C PHE A 94 14.80 11.11 -5.00
N ASP A 95 14.32 12.29 -4.64
CA ASP A 95 14.28 13.49 -5.50
C ASP A 95 13.46 13.32 -6.80
N VAL A 96 12.53 12.37 -6.81
CA VAL A 96 11.66 12.13 -7.97
C VAL A 96 10.41 13.01 -7.85
N PRO A 97 10.07 13.84 -8.86
CA PRO A 97 8.87 14.66 -8.85
C PRO A 97 7.62 13.77 -8.82
N ARG A 98 6.63 14.20 -8.04
CA ARG A 98 5.38 13.45 -7.83
C ARG A 98 4.17 14.31 -8.15
N GLU A 99 3.33 13.81 -9.04
CA GLU A 99 2.02 14.40 -9.37
C GLU A 99 0.90 13.85 -8.49
N LYS A 100 1.13 12.71 -7.81
CA LYS A 100 0.16 12.06 -6.95
C LYS A 100 0.82 11.62 -5.64
N GLY A 101 0.13 11.86 -4.53
CA GLY A 101 0.54 11.43 -3.19
C GLY A 101 -0.38 10.35 -2.63
N ARG A 102 0.19 9.40 -1.87
CA ARG A 102 -0.59 8.40 -1.13
C ARG A 102 -1.24 9.04 0.08
N VAL A 103 -2.49 8.68 0.34
CA VAL A 103 -3.24 9.17 1.49
C VAL A 103 -3.29 8.16 2.63
N LYS A 104 -3.57 8.66 3.82
CA LYS A 104 -3.87 7.86 5.03
C LYS A 104 -5.28 7.30 4.94
N TRP A 105 -5.50 6.34 4.03
CA TRP A 105 -6.82 5.78 3.71
C TRP A 105 -7.55 5.17 4.92
N TRP A 106 -6.87 4.95 6.03
CA TRP A 106 -7.45 4.48 7.31
C TRP A 106 -7.93 5.62 8.21
N LYS A 107 -8.00 6.84 7.71
CA LYS A 107 -8.52 8.00 8.43
C LYS A 107 -9.69 8.60 7.67
N ASN A 108 -10.56 9.30 8.38
CA ASN A 108 -11.51 10.18 7.72
C ASN A 108 -10.75 11.40 7.19
N LEU A 109 -10.78 11.60 5.88
CA LEU A 109 -10.03 12.63 5.18
C LEU A 109 -10.91 13.80 4.72
N GLU A 110 -12.21 13.75 4.98
CA GLU A 110 -13.13 14.80 4.59
C GLU A 110 -12.78 16.14 5.28
N GLY A 111 -12.65 17.21 4.48
CA GLY A 111 -12.28 18.54 4.96
C GLY A 111 -10.83 18.68 5.45
N LYS A 112 -10.00 17.66 5.26
CA LYS A 112 -8.60 17.65 5.70
C LYS A 112 -7.68 18.26 4.64
N SER A 113 -6.65 18.98 5.12
CA SER A 113 -5.59 19.50 4.26
C SER A 113 -4.70 18.39 3.69
N PHE A 114 -3.92 18.70 2.66
CA PHE A 114 -2.91 17.77 2.14
C PHE A 114 -1.93 17.32 3.23
N ALA A 115 -1.52 18.21 4.12
CA ALA A 115 -0.63 17.88 5.24
C ALA A 115 -1.22 16.79 6.17
N GLU A 116 -2.52 16.82 6.38
CA GLU A 116 -3.23 15.83 7.21
C GLU A 116 -3.51 14.54 6.42
N CYS A 117 -3.87 14.66 5.13
CA CYS A 117 -4.25 13.53 4.30
C CYS A 117 -3.08 12.66 3.87
N LEU A 118 -1.94 13.28 3.52
CA LEU A 118 -0.84 12.55 2.91
C LEU A 118 -0.10 11.70 3.94
N TYR A 119 0.21 10.48 3.50
CA TYR A 119 1.01 9.53 4.25
C TYR A 119 2.44 9.55 3.73
N SER A 120 3.18 10.56 4.09
CA SER A 120 4.62 10.51 3.88
C SER A 120 5.31 11.61 4.68
N PRO A 121 6.34 11.28 5.45
CA PRO A 121 7.27 12.26 6.00
C PRO A 121 8.07 12.98 4.91
N MET A 122 7.91 12.57 3.66
CA MET A 122 8.65 13.10 2.50
C MET A 122 8.06 14.38 1.94
N TYR A 123 6.98 14.87 2.52
CA TYR A 123 6.37 16.13 2.13
C TYR A 123 6.31 17.10 3.31
N PRO A 124 7.47 17.53 3.85
CA PRO A 124 7.47 18.59 4.86
C PRO A 124 6.89 19.86 4.24
N ASN A 125 6.12 20.62 5.00
CA ASN A 125 5.55 21.90 4.59
C ASN A 125 4.49 21.83 3.49
N VAL A 126 3.69 20.80 3.50
CA VAL A 126 2.63 20.67 2.53
C VAL A 126 1.36 21.26 3.08
N TRP A 127 1.04 22.35 2.55
CA TRP A 127 -0.20 22.96 2.16
C TRP A 127 -1.37 22.86 3.10
N ASP A 128 -1.87 24.00 3.47
CA ASP A 128 -3.20 24.19 4.05
C ASP A 128 -4.33 23.93 3.06
N GLN A 129 -4.00 23.71 1.77
CA GLN A 129 -4.97 23.32 0.74
C GLN A 129 -5.46 21.89 0.98
N ALA A 130 -6.69 21.60 0.57
CA ALA A 130 -7.28 20.29 0.63
C ALA A 130 -7.30 19.62 -0.77
N PRO A 131 -7.24 18.27 -0.84
CA PRO A 131 -7.60 17.54 -2.04
C PRO A 131 -9.04 17.86 -2.44
N SER A 132 -9.38 17.66 -3.72
CA SER A 132 -10.75 17.85 -4.18
C SER A 132 -11.70 16.86 -3.49
N HIS A 133 -12.95 17.27 -3.27
CA HIS A 133 -13.98 16.39 -2.72
C HIS A 133 -14.13 15.10 -3.55
N GLN A 134 -14.04 15.18 -4.88
CA GLN A 134 -14.13 14.02 -5.76
C GLN A 134 -13.00 13.00 -5.52
N GLU A 135 -11.79 13.46 -5.22
CA GLU A 135 -10.67 12.58 -4.93
C GLU A 135 -10.79 11.93 -3.55
N ILE A 136 -11.28 12.68 -2.57
CA ILE A 136 -11.51 12.15 -1.21
C ILE A 136 -12.71 11.19 -1.18
N ALA A 137 -13.75 11.41 -1.97
CA ALA A 137 -14.91 10.53 -2.06
C ALA A 137 -14.57 9.10 -2.54
N GLN A 138 -13.41 8.90 -3.18
CA GLN A 138 -12.91 7.58 -3.55
C GLN A 138 -12.20 6.85 -2.39
N VAL A 139 -11.94 7.53 -1.29
CA VAL A 139 -11.28 6.94 -0.13
C VAL A 139 -12.33 6.33 0.77
N GLU A 140 -12.38 5.01 0.84
CA GLU A 140 -13.20 4.28 1.79
C GLU A 140 -12.43 4.20 3.11
N PRO A 141 -12.83 4.94 4.17
CA PRO A 141 -12.06 4.98 5.40
C PRO A 141 -12.07 3.61 6.09
N TYR A 142 -10.89 3.15 6.48
CA TYR A 142 -10.72 1.96 7.28
C TYR A 142 -10.78 2.37 8.76
N LEU A 143 -11.88 2.07 9.42
CA LEU A 143 -12.19 2.63 10.73
C LEU A 143 -11.51 1.84 11.87
N GLU A 144 -11.34 2.48 13.02
CA GLU A 144 -10.78 1.84 14.22
C GLU A 144 -11.54 0.58 14.67
N LYS A 145 -12.84 0.47 14.39
CA LYS A 145 -13.63 -0.74 14.67
C LYS A 145 -13.31 -1.93 13.75
N ASP A 146 -12.61 -1.67 12.65
CA ASP A 146 -12.25 -2.72 11.71
C ASP A 146 -11.11 -3.59 12.24
N LYS A 147 -10.92 -4.77 11.63
CA LYS A 147 -9.85 -5.69 12.00
C LYS A 147 -8.48 -5.06 11.84
N LEU A 148 -7.52 -5.49 12.63
CA LEU A 148 -6.11 -5.19 12.40
C LEU A 148 -5.73 -5.54 10.96
N VAL A 149 -5.02 -4.64 10.27
CA VAL A 149 -4.50 -4.91 8.92
C VAL A 149 -3.01 -4.65 8.82
N CYS A 150 -2.29 -5.66 8.32
CA CYS A 150 -0.87 -5.54 7.98
C CYS A 150 -0.73 -5.09 6.52
N ILE A 151 0.11 -4.08 6.30
CA ILE A 151 0.43 -3.54 4.97
C ILE A 151 1.94 -3.45 4.75
N GLY A 152 2.33 -3.36 3.49
CA GLY A 152 3.67 -3.04 3.04
C GLY A 152 3.69 -1.78 2.17
N HIS A 153 4.57 -1.75 1.16
CA HIS A 153 4.63 -0.78 0.06
C HIS A 153 4.96 0.69 0.42
N TYR A 154 4.76 1.10 1.68
CA TYR A 154 4.92 2.50 2.09
C TYR A 154 6.37 2.88 2.39
N SER A 155 7.25 1.89 2.52
CA SER A 155 8.70 2.07 2.68
C SER A 155 9.07 3.05 3.78
N LEU A 156 8.53 2.83 4.98
CA LEU A 156 8.73 3.72 6.11
C LEU A 156 10.16 3.63 6.64
N PRO A 157 10.86 4.77 6.78
CA PRO A 157 12.15 4.79 7.44
C PRO A 157 12.06 4.26 8.89
N PRO A 158 13.18 3.79 9.47
CA PRO A 158 13.19 3.19 10.82
C PRO A 158 12.59 4.06 11.92
N GLU A 159 12.81 5.37 11.84
CA GLU A 159 12.36 6.38 12.82
C GLU A 159 10.85 6.66 12.77
N ILE A 160 10.18 6.24 11.70
CA ILE A 160 8.73 6.45 11.56
C ILE A 160 7.95 5.31 12.19
N GLU A 161 6.93 5.67 12.96
CA GLU A 161 6.04 4.71 13.60
C GLU A 161 5.40 3.74 12.57
N LYS A 162 5.46 2.45 12.88
CA LYS A 162 4.94 1.37 12.04
C LYS A 162 3.54 0.90 12.46
N VAL A 163 3.16 1.21 13.70
CA VAL A 163 1.87 0.80 14.29
C VAL A 163 0.97 2.03 14.36
N MET A 164 -0.07 2.06 13.56
CA MET A 164 -0.98 3.20 13.39
C MET A 164 -2.43 2.72 13.48
N ASP A 165 -2.83 2.23 14.64
CA ASP A 165 -4.12 1.57 14.87
C ASP A 165 -5.24 2.03 13.91
N PRO A 166 -5.87 1.11 13.17
CA PRO A 166 -5.72 -0.35 13.18
C PRO A 166 -4.68 -0.92 12.20
N ILE A 167 -3.76 -0.10 11.71
CA ILE A 167 -2.79 -0.43 10.67
C ILE A 167 -1.44 -0.79 11.27
N VAL A 168 -0.78 -1.80 10.69
CA VAL A 168 0.63 -2.09 10.89
C VAL A 168 1.33 -2.09 9.54
N CYS A 169 2.33 -1.22 9.36
CA CYS A 169 3.17 -1.23 8.17
C CYS A 169 4.47 -1.98 8.45
N VAL A 170 4.69 -3.08 7.74
CA VAL A 170 5.90 -3.91 7.88
C VAL A 170 6.95 -3.65 6.78
N ASP A 171 6.77 -2.63 5.96
CA ASP A 171 7.74 -2.25 4.93
C ASP A 171 8.65 -1.12 5.44
N GLY A 172 9.88 -1.45 5.79
CA GLY A 172 10.94 -0.53 6.14
C GLY A 172 11.93 -0.26 4.99
N CYS A 173 11.60 -0.65 3.76
CA CYS A 173 12.53 -0.53 2.62
C CYS A 173 13.90 -1.18 2.91
N VAL A 174 13.90 -2.46 3.21
CA VAL A 174 15.11 -3.23 3.61
C VAL A 174 16.29 -3.05 2.65
N THR A 175 16.03 -2.83 1.37
CA THR A 175 17.08 -2.58 0.38
C THR A 175 17.87 -1.30 0.64
N LYS A 176 17.25 -0.31 1.27
CA LYS A 176 17.86 0.97 1.63
C LYS A 176 18.31 1.00 3.09
N ASP A 177 17.39 0.74 3.99
CA ASP A 177 17.58 0.96 5.43
C ASP A 177 18.16 -0.27 6.14
N LYS A 178 18.26 -1.43 5.42
CA LYS A 178 18.87 -2.69 5.90
C LYS A 178 18.16 -3.33 7.09
N VAL A 179 16.95 -2.86 7.43
CA VAL A 179 16.15 -3.39 8.53
C VAL A 179 14.93 -4.10 7.95
N LEU A 180 14.78 -5.37 8.27
CA LEU A 180 13.59 -6.14 7.97
C LEU A 180 12.61 -6.04 9.14
N TRP A 181 11.37 -5.71 8.85
CA TRP A 181 10.29 -5.60 9.82
C TRP A 181 9.32 -6.77 9.69
N ALA A 182 8.87 -7.28 10.81
CA ALA A 182 7.81 -8.27 10.88
C ALA A 182 6.86 -7.93 12.04
N TYR A 183 5.61 -8.37 11.91
CA TYR A 183 4.62 -8.26 12.98
C TYR A 183 4.18 -9.65 13.42
N ARG A 184 4.31 -9.94 14.71
CA ARG A 184 3.84 -11.21 15.31
C ARG A 184 2.42 -11.03 15.81
N HIS A 185 1.45 -11.54 15.05
CA HIS A 185 0.05 -11.54 15.46
C HIS A 185 -0.25 -12.72 16.36
N ASN A 186 -0.75 -12.45 17.58
CA ASN A 186 -1.07 -13.46 18.60
C ASN A 186 -2.59 -13.56 18.84
N GLY A 187 -3.42 -13.09 17.90
CA GLY A 187 -4.89 -13.09 18.02
C GLY A 187 -5.47 -11.81 18.61
N GLU A 188 -4.64 -10.80 18.87
CA GLU A 188 -5.11 -9.51 19.37
C GLU A 188 -6.00 -8.78 18.35
N SER A 189 -6.99 -8.03 18.84
CA SER A 189 -7.91 -7.22 18.03
C SER A 189 -7.32 -5.85 17.65
N ARG A 190 -6.29 -5.40 18.36
CA ARG A 190 -5.60 -4.11 18.16
C ARG A 190 -4.10 -4.32 18.03
N PRO A 191 -3.44 -3.57 17.12
CA PRO A 191 -2.01 -3.72 16.96
C PRO A 191 -1.24 -3.18 18.18
N SER A 192 -0.09 -3.80 18.44
CA SER A 192 0.82 -3.37 19.51
C SER A 192 2.24 -3.29 19.00
N SER A 193 2.93 -2.19 19.33
CA SER A 193 4.35 -2.04 19.00
C SER A 193 5.24 -3.11 19.64
N LYS A 194 4.77 -3.74 20.73
CA LYS A 194 5.47 -4.86 21.38
C LYS A 194 5.55 -6.12 20.50
N ASN A 195 4.65 -6.25 19.54
CA ASN A 195 4.59 -7.36 18.59
C ASN A 195 5.38 -7.08 17.29
N LEU A 196 5.92 -5.87 17.16
CA LEU A 196 6.79 -5.52 16.04
C LEU A 196 8.20 -6.08 16.29
N ILE A 197 8.73 -6.75 15.29
CA ILE A 197 10.02 -7.42 15.35
C ILE A 197 10.90 -6.86 14.24
N THR A 198 12.18 -6.66 14.55
CA THR A 198 13.17 -6.21 13.58
C THR A 198 14.34 -7.19 13.50
N CYS A 199 14.91 -7.29 12.31
CA CYS A 199 16.17 -7.97 12.04
C CYS A 199 16.99 -7.11 11.05
N GLY A 200 18.20 -6.80 11.42
CA GLY A 200 19.12 -5.99 10.62
C GLY A 200 20.53 -6.06 11.16
#